data_26596b637f36e1ae6088ee6ef32ffa37
#
_entry.id   26596b637f36e1ae6088ee6ef32ffa37
#
_cell.length_a   1.000
_cell.length_b   1.000
_cell.length_c   1.000
_cell.angle_alpha   90.00
_cell.angle_beta   90.00
_cell.angle_gamma   90.00
#
_symmetry.space_group_name_H-M   'P 1'
#
loop_
_entity.id
_entity.type
_entity.pdbx_description
1 polymer ?
#
loop_
_entity_poly.entity_id
_entity_poly.type
_entity_poly.pdbx_seq_one_letter_code
_entity_poly.pdbx_strand_id
1 'polypeptide(L)'
;MDKDTQETRVKRSHIALMKHPETALYSGVMLMGKSEVVDGIPTAYTDGINKRYGREFITNLGDSDLRGLILHENLHVALKQVMYGKTMFKENPKMANLAADFVVNDIIMNITGTLSSNKHEQIVTLPEGGVYDPMFHNWSMREVFRYLKQNAKSGGDGGSKSDKGNPSNSGTPSGGKQDSDGDGDYVEVNGKKYDISKQDEHDFDGNLSDGELEEIGKDIEKHLREGGLLAGRLGGNMPKTIADLLKPKIDWRQVLREFVMSATRGKDEYTWRRMNKRQMANDIYLPSVEDETIGEIVVAIDTSGSIGVEEITEFATELASICETVTPERVRILWWDTKVHGEQIIEQGHYSNIKAILKPLGGGGTMASCVSEYINKERIEAECVLVFTDGYLESDLKWNISSPTLWMVTRNRSFEPPVGQSVYINND
;
A
#
# COMPACT_ATOMS: atom_id res chain seq x y z
N MET A 1 44.55 -25.53 7.55
CA MET A 1 43.46 -24.77 6.96
C MET A 1 42.67 -24.20 8.11
N ASP A 2 42.74 -22.92 8.35
CA ASP A 2 41.89 -22.27 9.36
C ASP A 2 40.46 -22.49 9.01
N LYS A 3 39.68 -23.06 9.96
CA LYS A 3 38.22 -23.16 9.79
C LYS A 3 37.68 -21.74 9.62
N ASP A 4 37.04 -21.48 8.49
CA ASP A 4 36.33 -20.21 8.29
C ASP A 4 35.44 -19.94 9.51
N THR A 5 35.61 -18.77 10.10
CA THR A 5 34.70 -18.34 11.16
C THR A 5 33.32 -18.07 10.57
N GLN A 6 32.26 -18.19 11.38
CA GLN A 6 30.91 -17.95 10.90
C GLN A 6 30.73 -16.54 10.35
N GLU A 7 31.42 -15.56 10.92
CA GLU A 7 31.51 -14.18 10.45
C GLU A 7 32.10 -14.10 9.03
N THR A 8 33.09 -14.90 8.73
CA THR A 8 33.69 -14.96 7.38
C THR A 8 32.77 -15.61 6.40
N ARG A 9 32.02 -16.64 6.79
CA ARG A 9 31.03 -17.29 5.96
C ARG A 9 29.87 -16.31 5.60
N VAL A 10 29.37 -15.56 6.59
CA VAL A 10 28.34 -14.54 6.38
C VAL A 10 28.84 -13.46 5.41
N LYS A 11 30.08 -12.95 5.59
CA LYS A 11 30.66 -11.96 4.66
C LYS A 11 30.81 -12.49 3.24
N ARG A 12 31.27 -13.73 3.06
CA ARG A 12 31.39 -14.36 1.74
C ARG A 12 30.01 -14.51 1.08
N SER A 13 29.01 -14.90 1.85
CA SER A 13 27.63 -15.03 1.38
C SER A 13 27.06 -13.70 0.91
N HIS A 14 27.27 -12.59 1.64
CA HIS A 14 26.92 -11.25 1.19
C HIS A 14 27.59 -10.90 -0.14
N ILE A 15 28.92 -11.12 -0.25
CA ILE A 15 29.65 -10.83 -1.49
C ILE A 15 29.12 -11.67 -2.67
N ALA A 16 28.78 -12.93 -2.44
CA ALA A 16 28.22 -13.79 -3.48
C ALA A 16 26.86 -13.28 -3.98
N LEU A 17 25.98 -12.90 -3.05
CA LEU A 17 24.68 -12.33 -3.35
C LEU A 17 24.77 -10.99 -4.10
N MET A 18 25.67 -10.10 -3.69
CA MET A 18 25.86 -8.80 -4.35
C MET A 18 26.40 -8.92 -5.79
N LYS A 19 27.07 -10.02 -6.12
CA LYS A 19 27.62 -10.25 -7.48
C LYS A 19 26.68 -11.00 -8.40
N HIS A 20 25.63 -11.64 -7.86
CA HIS A 20 24.73 -12.44 -8.68
C HIS A 20 23.64 -11.56 -9.31
N PRO A 21 23.32 -11.71 -10.61
CA PRO A 21 22.37 -10.86 -11.32
C PRO A 21 21.02 -10.73 -10.62
N GLU A 22 20.43 -11.83 -10.17
CA GLU A 22 19.08 -11.87 -9.59
C GLU A 22 19.00 -11.33 -8.15
N THR A 23 20.15 -11.19 -7.44
CA THR A 23 20.19 -10.72 -6.06
C THR A 23 20.94 -9.40 -5.88
N ALA A 24 21.64 -8.93 -6.91
CA ALA A 24 22.38 -7.67 -6.90
C ALA A 24 21.49 -6.45 -6.61
N LEU A 25 20.22 -6.53 -6.94
CA LEU A 25 19.18 -5.54 -6.60
C LEU A 25 19.22 -5.17 -5.10
N TYR A 26 19.47 -6.13 -4.23
CA TYR A 26 19.42 -5.96 -2.78
C TYR A 26 20.78 -5.54 -2.17
N SER A 27 21.81 -5.31 -2.99
CA SER A 27 23.18 -5.01 -2.52
C SER A 27 23.24 -3.83 -1.55
N GLY A 28 22.54 -2.74 -1.87
CA GLY A 28 22.48 -1.57 -1.01
C GLY A 28 21.81 -1.86 0.34
N VAL A 29 20.72 -2.60 0.33
CA VAL A 29 20.00 -3.03 1.55
C VAL A 29 20.86 -3.97 2.41
N MET A 30 21.64 -4.84 1.78
CA MET A 30 22.58 -5.73 2.48
C MET A 30 23.66 -4.96 3.24
N LEU A 31 24.02 -3.78 2.74
CA LEU A 31 25.02 -2.90 3.37
C LEU A 31 24.42 -1.96 4.42
N MET A 32 23.10 -1.85 4.49
CA MET A 32 22.43 -1.06 5.52
C MET A 32 22.51 -1.74 6.88
N GLY A 33 22.73 -0.93 7.93
CA GLY A 33 22.80 -1.41 9.30
C GLY A 33 23.97 -2.38 9.55
N LYS A 34 23.82 -3.20 10.58
CA LYS A 34 24.83 -4.19 10.98
C LYS A 34 24.34 -5.60 10.67
N SER A 35 25.26 -6.45 10.23
CA SER A 35 25.05 -7.90 10.06
C SER A 35 25.98 -8.62 11.03
N GLU A 36 25.43 -9.19 12.11
CA GLU A 36 26.20 -9.72 13.23
C GLU A 36 25.86 -11.21 13.45
N VAL A 37 26.90 -11.99 13.79
CA VAL A 37 26.74 -13.37 14.27
C VAL A 37 26.72 -13.34 15.79
N VAL A 38 25.66 -13.85 16.40
CA VAL A 38 25.38 -13.74 17.83
C VAL A 38 25.16 -15.12 18.42
N ASP A 39 25.62 -15.31 19.66
CA ASP A 39 25.39 -16.55 20.41
C ASP A 39 24.04 -16.53 21.12
N GLY A 40 23.40 -17.70 21.28
CA GLY A 40 22.16 -17.85 22.04
C GLY A 40 20.88 -17.48 21.29
N ILE A 41 20.98 -17.23 20.00
CA ILE A 41 19.82 -16.99 19.13
C ILE A 41 19.51 -18.30 18.38
N PRO A 42 18.24 -18.77 18.40
CA PRO A 42 17.89 -20.06 17.78
C PRO A 42 17.89 -20.04 16.25
N THR A 43 17.66 -18.88 15.63
CA THR A 43 17.55 -18.70 14.17
C THR A 43 18.26 -17.43 13.71
N ALA A 44 17.62 -16.62 12.88
CA ALA A 44 18.03 -15.27 12.53
C ALA A 44 16.86 -14.32 12.74
N TYR A 45 17.11 -13.02 12.85
CA TYR A 45 16.06 -12.02 12.84
C TYR A 45 16.59 -10.63 12.44
N THR A 46 15.65 -9.76 12.03
CA THR A 46 15.92 -8.36 11.75
C THR A 46 15.03 -7.43 12.58
N ASP A 47 15.58 -6.28 12.95
CA ASP A 47 14.82 -5.17 13.55
C ASP A 47 14.37 -4.12 12.51
N GLY A 48 14.49 -4.46 11.22
CA GLY A 48 14.17 -3.59 10.09
C GLY A 48 15.36 -2.82 9.53
N ILE A 49 16.52 -2.89 10.18
CA ILE A 49 17.79 -2.30 9.72
C ILE A 49 18.94 -3.27 9.96
N ASN A 50 19.11 -3.75 11.20
CA ASN A 50 20.17 -4.65 11.60
C ASN A 50 19.70 -6.11 11.47
N LYS A 51 20.63 -6.99 11.15
CA LYS A 51 20.38 -8.42 10.93
C LYS A 51 21.27 -9.20 11.88
N ARG A 52 20.70 -10.15 12.59
CA ARG A 52 21.40 -10.99 13.55
C ARG A 52 21.19 -12.46 13.20
N TYR A 53 22.29 -13.20 13.21
CA TYR A 53 22.33 -14.61 12.80
C TYR A 53 22.84 -15.47 13.96
N GLY A 54 22.06 -16.45 14.39
CA GLY A 54 22.45 -17.38 15.45
C GLY A 54 23.64 -18.25 15.05
N ARG A 55 24.74 -18.21 15.82
CA ARG A 55 25.98 -18.93 15.49
C ARG A 55 25.77 -20.42 15.31
N GLU A 56 25.06 -21.04 16.24
CA GLU A 56 24.80 -22.48 16.19
C GLU A 56 23.92 -22.85 14.99
N PHE A 57 22.89 -22.04 14.72
CA PHE A 57 21.99 -22.23 13.61
C PHE A 57 22.72 -22.20 12.26
N ILE A 58 23.48 -21.14 11.98
CA ILE A 58 24.19 -21.00 10.71
C ILE A 58 25.34 -21.98 10.53
N THR A 59 25.86 -22.57 11.63
CA THR A 59 26.91 -23.60 11.56
C THR A 59 26.42 -24.85 10.86
N ASN A 60 25.15 -25.18 11.00
CA ASN A 60 24.53 -26.36 10.42
C ASN A 60 24.01 -26.16 8.98
N LEU A 61 23.97 -24.91 8.50
CA LEU A 61 23.50 -24.58 7.16
C LEU A 61 24.59 -24.77 6.10
N GLY A 62 24.18 -25.30 4.94
CA GLY A 62 24.97 -25.25 3.70
C GLY A 62 25.15 -23.80 3.21
N ASP A 63 26.10 -23.58 2.29
CA ASP A 63 26.38 -22.22 1.82
C ASP A 63 25.21 -21.60 1.02
N SER A 64 24.46 -22.40 0.27
CA SER A 64 23.26 -21.94 -0.44
C SER A 64 22.12 -21.62 0.53
N ASP A 65 21.92 -22.43 1.57
CA ASP A 65 20.92 -22.19 2.61
C ASP A 65 21.26 -20.95 3.45
N LEU A 66 22.55 -20.77 3.79
CA LEU A 66 23.03 -19.56 4.46
C LEU A 66 22.80 -18.30 3.61
N ARG A 67 23.05 -18.38 2.29
CA ARG A 67 22.73 -17.28 1.39
C ARG A 67 21.22 -17.02 1.29
N GLY A 68 20.41 -18.07 1.29
CA GLY A 68 18.94 -17.97 1.35
C GLY A 68 18.48 -17.27 2.61
N LEU A 69 19.00 -17.64 3.79
CA LEU A 69 18.70 -17.01 5.07
C LEU A 69 19.11 -15.53 5.08
N ILE A 70 20.33 -15.21 4.62
CA ILE A 70 20.79 -13.83 4.55
C ILE A 70 19.91 -12.99 3.63
N LEU A 71 19.52 -13.54 2.48
CA LEU A 71 18.61 -12.85 1.56
C LEU A 71 17.24 -12.64 2.19
N HIS A 72 16.72 -13.64 2.92
CA HIS A 72 15.44 -13.59 3.63
C HIS A 72 15.39 -12.39 4.59
N GLU A 73 16.34 -12.26 5.51
CA GLU A 73 16.40 -11.14 6.45
C GLU A 73 16.52 -9.78 5.74
N ASN A 74 17.28 -9.72 4.66
CA ASN A 74 17.40 -8.50 3.87
C ASN A 74 16.15 -8.16 3.06
N LEU A 75 15.34 -9.14 2.67
CA LEU A 75 14.07 -8.92 2.00
C LEU A 75 13.01 -8.34 2.94
N HIS A 76 12.97 -8.73 4.21
CA HIS A 76 12.12 -8.07 5.21
C HIS A 76 12.41 -6.57 5.30
N VAL A 77 13.69 -6.20 5.27
CA VAL A 77 14.12 -4.79 5.23
C VAL A 77 13.74 -4.13 3.90
N ALA A 78 14.06 -4.78 2.77
CA ALA A 78 13.79 -4.27 1.43
C ALA A 78 12.31 -4.00 1.18
N LEU A 79 11.44 -4.89 1.66
CA LEU A 79 9.98 -4.77 1.56
C LEU A 79 9.39 -3.85 2.63
N LYS A 80 10.21 -3.29 3.53
CA LYS A 80 9.78 -2.40 4.62
C LYS A 80 8.70 -3.01 5.52
N GLN A 81 8.73 -4.33 5.71
CA GLN A 81 7.66 -5.06 6.39
C GLN A 81 7.55 -4.65 7.86
N VAL A 82 8.66 -4.30 8.52
CA VAL A 82 8.67 -3.73 9.88
C VAL A 82 7.88 -2.42 9.95
N MET A 83 8.00 -1.56 8.96
CA MET A 83 7.36 -0.25 8.93
C MET A 83 5.87 -0.34 8.63
N TYR A 84 5.53 -1.04 7.54
CA TYR A 84 4.15 -1.15 7.08
C TYR A 84 3.35 -2.24 7.79
N GLY A 85 4.02 -3.14 8.49
CA GLY A 85 3.42 -4.24 9.24
C GLY A 85 2.88 -3.87 10.62
N LYS A 86 3.24 -2.70 11.19
CA LYS A 86 2.91 -2.34 12.59
C LYS A 86 1.45 -2.60 12.97
N THR A 87 0.50 -2.26 12.13
CA THR A 87 -0.93 -2.49 12.41
C THR A 87 -1.30 -3.98 12.40
N MET A 88 -0.75 -4.74 11.46
CA MET A 88 -0.98 -6.18 11.33
C MET A 88 -0.32 -6.94 12.48
N PHE A 89 0.90 -6.53 12.90
CA PHE A 89 1.59 -7.11 14.05
C PHE A 89 0.89 -6.82 15.36
N LYS A 90 0.28 -5.63 15.54
CA LYS A 90 -0.55 -5.31 16.70
C LYS A 90 -1.85 -6.13 16.73
N GLU A 91 -2.40 -6.45 15.58
CA GLU A 91 -3.65 -7.20 15.46
C GLU A 91 -3.43 -8.70 15.72
N ASN A 92 -2.48 -9.32 15.01
CA ASN A 92 -2.12 -10.72 15.17
C ASN A 92 -0.65 -10.95 14.76
N PRO A 93 0.29 -10.94 15.73
CA PRO A 93 1.73 -11.05 15.45
C PRO A 93 2.10 -12.31 14.66
N LYS A 94 1.60 -13.47 15.07
CA LYS A 94 1.92 -14.76 14.42
C LYS A 94 1.46 -14.82 12.97
N MET A 95 0.25 -14.34 12.70
CA MET A 95 -0.29 -14.31 11.34
C MET A 95 0.40 -13.26 10.48
N ALA A 96 0.80 -12.12 11.06
CA ALA A 96 1.54 -11.08 10.35
C ALA A 96 2.93 -11.57 9.94
N ASN A 97 3.62 -12.28 10.85
CA ASN A 97 4.91 -12.89 10.57
C ASN A 97 4.79 -13.92 9.44
N LEU A 98 3.83 -14.84 9.55
CA LEU A 98 3.55 -15.82 8.50
C LEU A 98 3.27 -15.15 7.14
N ALA A 99 2.51 -14.08 7.13
CA ALA A 99 2.22 -13.34 5.90
C ALA A 99 3.48 -12.66 5.32
N ALA A 100 4.35 -12.14 6.17
CA ALA A 100 5.63 -11.56 5.78
C ALA A 100 6.54 -12.61 5.13
N ASP A 101 6.65 -13.78 5.76
CA ASP A 101 7.49 -14.88 5.30
C ASP A 101 7.02 -15.48 3.98
N PHE A 102 5.71 -15.64 3.76
CA PHE A 102 5.19 -16.08 2.47
C PHE A 102 5.66 -15.18 1.32
N VAL A 103 5.63 -13.86 1.52
CA VAL A 103 6.03 -12.90 0.49
C VAL A 103 7.54 -12.94 0.24
N VAL A 104 8.34 -12.99 1.31
CA VAL A 104 9.80 -13.07 1.21
C VAL A 104 10.23 -14.36 0.55
N ASN A 105 9.67 -15.48 0.98
CA ASN A 105 10.01 -16.80 0.47
C ASN A 105 9.54 -16.98 -0.99
N ASP A 106 8.44 -16.36 -1.41
CA ASP A 106 8.04 -16.32 -2.80
C ASP A 106 9.12 -15.68 -3.69
N ILE A 107 9.70 -14.56 -3.27
CA ILE A 107 10.79 -13.91 -3.99
C ILE A 107 12.01 -14.84 -4.09
N ILE A 108 12.40 -15.48 -2.99
CA ILE A 108 13.54 -16.40 -2.96
C ILE A 108 13.32 -17.59 -3.91
N MET A 109 12.12 -18.19 -3.88
CA MET A 109 11.75 -19.32 -4.74
C MET A 109 11.72 -18.96 -6.23
N ASN A 110 11.47 -17.70 -6.57
CA ASN A 110 11.41 -17.22 -7.96
C ASN A 110 12.76 -16.72 -8.50
N ILE A 111 13.82 -16.69 -7.68
CA ILE A 111 15.16 -16.34 -8.15
C ILE A 111 15.69 -17.43 -9.09
N THR A 112 16.26 -17.01 -10.22
CA THR A 112 16.84 -17.93 -11.21
C THR A 112 17.87 -18.85 -10.59
N GLY A 113 17.72 -20.14 -10.83
CA GLY A 113 18.54 -21.20 -10.25
C GLY A 113 18.01 -21.81 -8.96
N THR A 114 17.09 -21.15 -8.24
CA THR A 114 16.43 -21.76 -7.06
C THR A 114 15.48 -22.88 -7.47
N LEU A 115 14.87 -22.77 -8.66
CA LEU A 115 13.97 -23.79 -9.21
C LEU A 115 14.72 -24.92 -9.96
N SER A 116 16.06 -24.83 -10.08
CA SER A 116 16.87 -25.89 -10.69
C SER A 116 16.82 -27.15 -9.83
N SER A 117 16.77 -28.30 -10.49
CA SER A 117 16.81 -29.61 -9.82
C SER A 117 18.16 -29.91 -9.13
N ASN A 118 19.20 -29.12 -9.43
CA ASN A 118 20.56 -29.33 -8.96
C ASN A 118 20.89 -28.35 -7.81
N LYS A 119 20.64 -28.75 -6.57
CA LYS A 119 20.86 -27.89 -5.37
C LYS A 119 22.29 -27.31 -5.26
N HIS A 120 23.31 -27.96 -5.86
CA HIS A 120 24.69 -27.50 -5.79
C HIS A 120 24.98 -26.31 -6.72
N GLU A 121 24.12 -26.04 -7.69
CA GLU A 121 24.27 -24.94 -8.64
C GLU A 121 23.43 -23.71 -8.27
N GLN A 122 22.54 -23.86 -7.27
CA GLN A 122 21.66 -22.77 -6.86
C GLN A 122 22.42 -21.73 -6.05
N ILE A 123 22.25 -20.45 -6.40
CA ILE A 123 22.85 -19.37 -5.63
C ILE A 123 22.25 -19.27 -4.23
N VAL A 124 20.94 -19.43 -4.11
CA VAL A 124 20.18 -19.47 -2.87
C VAL A 124 19.25 -20.68 -2.82
N THR A 125 19.00 -21.18 -1.63
CA THR A 125 17.96 -22.16 -1.34
C THR A 125 17.17 -21.69 -0.15
N LEU A 126 15.88 -22.03 -0.09
CA LEU A 126 15.07 -21.75 1.08
C LEU A 126 15.50 -22.74 2.18
N PRO A 127 15.90 -22.26 3.38
CA PRO A 127 16.23 -23.13 4.49
C PRO A 127 15.09 -24.08 4.86
N GLU A 128 15.43 -25.24 5.44
CA GLU A 128 14.44 -26.21 5.89
C GLU A 128 13.53 -25.60 6.96
N GLY A 129 12.21 -25.73 6.77
CA GLY A 129 11.18 -25.12 7.62
C GLY A 129 10.65 -23.80 7.10
N GLY A 130 11.22 -23.21 6.06
CA GLY A 130 10.70 -21.99 5.43
C GLY A 130 9.32 -22.24 4.79
N VAL A 131 8.37 -21.36 5.10
CA VAL A 131 6.99 -21.45 4.58
C VAL A 131 6.92 -20.94 3.14
N TYR A 132 6.24 -21.68 2.26
CA TYR A 132 6.03 -21.28 0.87
C TYR A 132 4.72 -21.86 0.32
N ASP A 133 3.95 -21.03 -0.38
CA ASP A 133 2.82 -21.48 -1.19
C ASP A 133 2.74 -20.67 -2.48
N PRO A 134 2.76 -21.31 -3.68
CA PRO A 134 2.66 -20.64 -4.97
C PRO A 134 1.40 -19.80 -5.16
N MET A 135 0.35 -20.05 -4.35
CA MET A 135 -0.88 -19.27 -4.38
C MET A 135 -0.64 -17.79 -4.07
N PHE A 136 0.35 -17.49 -3.23
CA PHE A 136 0.68 -16.12 -2.82
C PHE A 136 1.69 -15.44 -3.76
N HIS A 137 1.93 -16.02 -4.95
CA HIS A 137 2.87 -15.44 -5.91
C HIS A 137 2.51 -14.00 -6.28
N ASN A 138 3.46 -13.08 -6.09
CA ASN A 138 3.31 -11.63 -6.30
C ASN A 138 2.25 -10.94 -5.41
N TRP A 139 1.82 -11.55 -4.32
CA TRP A 139 0.94 -10.89 -3.35
C TRP A 139 1.75 -9.98 -2.42
N SER A 140 1.11 -8.91 -1.96
CA SER A 140 1.66 -8.08 -0.87
C SER A 140 1.40 -8.73 0.50
N MET A 141 2.19 -8.38 1.51
CA MET A 141 2.00 -8.85 2.89
C MET A 141 0.57 -8.59 3.40
N ARG A 142 -0.03 -7.43 3.04
CA ARG A 142 -1.39 -7.06 3.44
C ARG A 142 -2.45 -7.96 2.81
N GLU A 143 -2.28 -8.32 1.54
CA GLU A 143 -3.19 -9.24 0.84
C GLU A 143 -3.13 -10.63 1.45
N VAL A 144 -1.92 -11.15 1.70
CA VAL A 144 -1.71 -12.44 2.38
C VAL A 144 -2.32 -12.43 3.78
N PHE A 145 -2.06 -11.38 4.58
CA PHE A 145 -2.61 -11.26 5.93
C PHE A 145 -4.15 -11.24 5.93
N ARG A 146 -4.78 -10.49 5.03
CA ARG A 146 -6.25 -10.47 4.89
C ARG A 146 -6.80 -11.84 4.53
N TYR A 147 -6.15 -12.52 3.61
CA TYR A 147 -6.54 -13.86 3.20
C TYR A 147 -6.43 -14.87 4.36
N LEU A 148 -5.31 -14.86 5.08
CA LEU A 148 -5.10 -15.69 6.24
C LEU A 148 -6.17 -15.45 7.32
N LYS A 149 -6.47 -14.18 7.60
CA LYS A 149 -7.51 -13.77 8.56
C LYS A 149 -8.91 -14.33 8.21
N GLN A 150 -9.22 -14.42 6.92
CA GLN A 150 -10.52 -14.90 6.45
C GLN A 150 -10.61 -16.42 6.34
N ASN A 151 -9.52 -17.11 6.05
CA ASN A 151 -9.53 -18.49 5.60
C ASN A 151 -8.70 -19.45 6.49
N ALA A 152 -7.81 -18.93 7.35
CA ALA A 152 -6.97 -19.76 8.18
C ALA A 152 -7.72 -20.29 9.42
N LYS A 153 -7.47 -21.56 9.74
CA LYS A 153 -7.85 -22.17 11.02
C LYS A 153 -6.61 -22.24 11.90
N SER A 154 -6.68 -21.70 13.09
CA SER A 154 -5.60 -21.78 14.08
C SER A 154 -5.84 -22.96 15.01
N GLY A 155 -4.86 -23.84 15.12
CA GLY A 155 -4.83 -24.91 16.11
C GLY A 155 -3.98 -24.47 17.30
N GLY A 156 -4.60 -23.83 18.29
CA GLY A 156 -3.96 -23.38 19.53
C GLY A 156 -4.98 -22.59 20.34
N ASP A 157 -5.16 -22.99 21.59
CA ASP A 157 -6.13 -22.43 22.53
C ASP A 157 -5.78 -20.96 22.86
N GLY A 158 -6.56 -20.05 22.33
CA GLY A 158 -6.50 -18.61 22.61
C GLY A 158 -7.90 -18.06 22.71
N GLY A 159 -8.56 -18.30 23.84
CA GLY A 159 -9.93 -17.91 24.11
C GLY A 159 -10.25 -16.45 23.83
N SER A 160 -11.21 -16.26 22.96
CA SER A 160 -12.04 -15.06 22.95
C SER A 160 -13.47 -15.49 23.26
N LYS A 161 -13.86 -15.19 24.50
CA LYS A 161 -15.23 -15.37 25.01
C LYS A 161 -16.15 -14.42 24.26
N SER A 162 -17.10 -14.97 23.50
CA SER A 162 -18.38 -14.31 23.28
C SER A 162 -19.48 -15.19 23.86
N ASP A 163 -20.08 -14.63 24.90
CA ASP A 163 -21.14 -15.14 25.71
C ASP A 163 -22.45 -15.32 24.91
N LYS A 164 -23.09 -16.49 25.02
CA LYS A 164 -24.52 -16.67 25.30
C LYS A 164 -24.93 -18.14 25.26
N GLY A 165 -25.11 -18.68 26.44
CA GLY A 165 -26.22 -19.43 27.02
C GLY A 165 -26.90 -20.56 26.26
N ASN A 166 -26.82 -21.78 26.72
CA ASN A 166 -27.72 -22.45 27.63
C ASN A 166 -27.33 -23.92 27.89
N PRO A 167 -27.59 -24.50 29.05
CA PRO A 167 -27.03 -25.77 29.47
C PRO A 167 -28.02 -26.92 29.24
N SER A 168 -27.51 -28.11 28.96
CA SER A 168 -27.97 -29.35 29.57
C SER A 168 -27.29 -30.60 28.96
N ASN A 169 -26.81 -31.37 29.84
CA ASN A 169 -26.94 -32.81 30.12
C ASN A 169 -25.75 -33.71 29.87
N SER A 170 -25.26 -34.14 30.98
CA SER A 170 -24.65 -35.39 31.46
C SER A 170 -24.30 -36.50 30.47
N GLY A 171 -23.08 -37.09 30.64
CA GLY A 171 -22.69 -38.42 30.19
C GLY A 171 -21.21 -38.69 30.44
N THR A 172 -20.92 -39.50 31.45
CA THR A 172 -19.60 -39.91 31.95
C THR A 172 -19.00 -41.10 31.14
N PRO A 173 -17.81 -41.59 31.43
CA PRO A 173 -16.62 -41.59 30.58
C PRO A 173 -16.30 -42.98 30.00
N SER A 174 -15.55 -42.98 28.92
CA SER A 174 -14.86 -44.23 28.53
C SER A 174 -13.43 -43.88 28.10
N GLY A 175 -12.48 -44.50 28.77
CA GLY A 175 -11.06 -44.33 28.58
C GLY A 175 -10.57 -44.82 27.21
N GLY A 176 -9.78 -43.99 26.58
CA GLY A 176 -8.93 -44.35 25.46
C GLY A 176 -7.62 -43.58 25.63
N LYS A 177 -6.54 -44.31 25.85
CA LYS A 177 -5.20 -43.77 25.76
C LYS A 177 -5.02 -43.22 24.34
N GLN A 178 -4.79 -41.93 24.22
CA GLN A 178 -4.36 -41.30 22.99
C GLN A 178 -2.95 -40.78 23.22
N ASP A 179 -2.04 -41.29 22.40
CA ASP A 179 -0.66 -40.84 22.33
C ASP A 179 -0.66 -39.34 22.05
N SER A 180 -0.06 -38.56 22.93
CA SER A 180 0.16 -37.14 22.78
C SER A 180 1.32 -36.93 21.81
N ASP A 181 1.04 -36.93 20.52
CA ASP A 181 1.86 -36.23 19.56
C ASP A 181 1.71 -34.74 19.83
N GLY A 182 2.82 -34.06 20.13
CA GLY A 182 2.84 -32.67 20.47
C GLY A 182 2.25 -31.81 19.33
N ASP A 183 1.07 -31.29 19.59
CA ASP A 183 0.38 -30.38 18.70
C ASP A 183 1.10 -29.00 18.83
N GLY A 184 2.16 -28.82 18.00
CA GLY A 184 2.83 -27.52 17.86
C GLY A 184 1.87 -26.48 17.31
N ASP A 185 2.09 -25.22 17.64
CA ASP A 185 1.32 -24.09 17.08
C ASP A 185 1.37 -24.14 15.55
N TYR A 186 0.23 -24.35 14.91
CA TYR A 186 0.14 -24.38 13.44
C TYR A 186 -1.01 -23.51 12.92
N VAL A 187 -0.86 -23.06 11.69
CA VAL A 187 -1.93 -22.41 10.92
C VAL A 187 -2.27 -23.29 9.72
N GLU A 188 -3.53 -23.64 9.59
CA GLU A 188 -4.02 -24.42 8.44
C GLU A 188 -4.63 -23.48 7.39
N VAL A 189 -4.11 -23.55 6.17
CA VAL A 189 -4.58 -22.78 5.02
C VAL A 189 -4.82 -23.73 3.86
N ASN A 190 -6.03 -23.79 3.34
CA ASN A 190 -6.41 -24.66 2.21
C ASN A 190 -6.05 -26.15 2.41
N GLY A 191 -6.16 -26.65 3.65
CA GLY A 191 -5.83 -28.03 3.98
C GLY A 191 -4.34 -28.31 4.14
N LYS A 192 -3.47 -27.31 4.03
CA LYS A 192 -2.04 -27.40 4.36
C LYS A 192 -1.79 -26.81 5.74
N LYS A 193 -1.08 -27.56 6.58
CA LYS A 193 -0.65 -27.11 7.91
C LYS A 193 0.73 -26.48 7.81
N TYR A 194 0.87 -25.27 8.33
CA TYR A 194 2.14 -24.55 8.44
C TYR A 194 2.50 -24.43 9.92
N ASP A 195 3.64 -25.02 10.29
CA ASP A 195 4.18 -24.95 11.64
C ASP A 195 4.73 -23.53 11.88
N ILE A 196 4.15 -22.85 12.86
CA ILE A 196 4.53 -21.47 13.22
C ILE A 196 5.39 -21.44 14.49
N SER A 197 5.67 -22.58 15.09
CA SER A 197 6.48 -22.67 16.31
C SER A 197 7.98 -22.43 16.06
N LYS A 198 8.42 -22.57 14.81
CA LYS A 198 9.82 -22.45 14.37
C LYS A 198 10.07 -21.21 13.51
N GLN A 199 9.07 -20.33 13.39
CA GLN A 199 9.25 -19.10 12.62
C GLN A 199 10.15 -18.12 13.35
N ASP A 200 10.90 -17.34 12.58
CA ASP A 200 11.73 -16.28 13.09
C ASP A 200 10.86 -15.20 13.77
N GLU A 201 11.14 -14.90 15.02
CA GLU A 201 10.49 -13.79 15.72
C GLU A 201 11.22 -12.51 15.33
N HIS A 202 10.63 -11.73 14.46
CA HIS A 202 11.18 -10.41 14.14
C HIS A 202 10.85 -9.41 15.25
N ASP A 203 11.85 -8.63 15.66
CA ASP A 203 11.67 -7.56 16.64
C ASP A 203 11.09 -6.32 15.97
N PHE A 204 9.75 -6.28 15.90
CA PHE A 204 9.02 -5.16 15.34
C PHE A 204 8.70 -4.05 16.36
N ASP A 205 9.11 -4.22 17.60
CA ASP A 205 8.89 -3.26 18.71
C ASP A 205 9.96 -2.15 18.76
N GLY A 206 10.73 -1.97 17.69
CA GLY A 206 11.71 -0.89 17.61
C GLY A 206 11.09 0.45 18.01
N ASN A 207 11.66 1.07 19.07
CA ASN A 207 11.29 2.39 19.61
C ASN A 207 11.57 3.54 18.64
N LEU A 208 11.41 3.32 17.31
CA LEU A 208 11.64 4.33 16.29
C LEU A 208 10.39 5.20 16.15
N SER A 209 10.60 6.51 16.15
CA SER A 209 9.56 7.49 15.85
C SER A 209 9.11 7.37 14.38
N ASP A 210 7.91 7.83 14.08
CA ASP A 210 7.39 7.79 12.70
C ASP A 210 8.28 8.57 11.72
N GLY A 211 8.95 9.64 12.17
CA GLY A 211 9.91 10.39 11.37
C GLY A 211 11.17 9.60 11.03
N GLU A 212 11.74 8.87 11.99
CA GLU A 212 12.90 8.00 11.77
C GLU A 212 12.57 6.85 10.82
N LEU A 213 11.37 6.28 10.95
CA LEU A 213 10.89 5.23 10.03
C LEU A 213 10.75 5.75 8.60
N GLU A 214 10.26 6.97 8.42
CA GLU A 214 10.14 7.59 7.10
C GLU A 214 11.52 7.83 6.46
N GLU A 215 12.51 8.31 7.22
CA GLU A 215 13.90 8.49 6.73
C GLU A 215 14.52 7.14 6.32
N ILE A 216 14.40 6.13 7.17
CA ILE A 216 14.88 4.77 6.86
C ILE A 216 14.19 4.25 5.60
N GLY A 217 12.88 4.49 5.46
CA GLY A 217 12.10 4.12 4.29
C GLY A 217 12.61 4.74 3.00
N LYS A 218 13.00 6.03 3.03
CA LYS A 218 13.59 6.74 1.90
C LYS A 218 14.97 6.19 1.55
N ASP A 219 15.79 5.86 2.56
CA ASP A 219 17.11 5.27 2.35
C ASP A 219 17.02 3.88 1.72
N ILE A 220 16.07 3.04 2.17
CA ILE A 220 15.80 1.74 1.56
C ILE A 220 15.44 1.91 0.08
N GLU A 221 14.52 2.82 -0.26
CA GLU A 221 14.12 3.08 -1.65
C GLU A 221 15.31 3.54 -2.51
N LYS A 222 16.13 4.43 -1.98
CA LYS A 222 17.34 4.90 -2.66
C LYS A 222 18.26 3.73 -2.98
N HIS A 223 18.56 2.88 -1.99
CA HIS A 223 19.43 1.72 -2.15
C HIS A 223 18.85 0.67 -3.11
N LEU A 224 17.53 0.47 -3.12
CA LEU A 224 16.88 -0.41 -4.09
C LEU A 224 16.94 0.15 -5.52
N ARG A 225 16.83 1.47 -5.71
CA ARG A 225 16.98 2.10 -7.04
C ARG A 225 18.42 1.96 -7.54
N GLU A 226 19.41 2.20 -6.70
CA GLU A 226 20.82 2.00 -7.02
C GLU A 226 21.13 0.53 -7.34
N GLY A 227 20.61 -0.39 -6.52
CA GLY A 227 20.69 -1.84 -6.75
C GLY A 227 20.02 -2.28 -8.03
N GLY A 228 18.89 -1.69 -8.40
CA GLY A 228 18.19 -1.94 -9.66
C GLY A 228 19.02 -1.59 -10.89
N LEU A 229 19.78 -0.49 -10.83
CA LEU A 229 20.74 -0.14 -11.89
C LEU A 229 21.89 -1.14 -11.98
N LEU A 230 22.38 -1.64 -10.85
CA LEU A 230 23.42 -2.66 -10.80
C LEU A 230 22.91 -4.00 -11.37
N ALA A 231 21.76 -4.47 -10.92
CA ALA A 231 21.10 -5.69 -11.37
C ALA A 231 20.86 -5.65 -12.89
N GLY A 232 20.35 -4.54 -13.42
CA GLY A 232 20.14 -4.35 -14.86
C GLY A 232 21.44 -4.46 -15.67
N ARG A 233 22.56 -3.95 -15.16
CA ARG A 233 23.89 -4.12 -15.79
C ARG A 233 24.39 -5.56 -15.79
N LEU A 234 23.98 -6.33 -14.79
CA LEU A 234 24.33 -7.74 -14.65
C LEU A 234 23.35 -8.68 -15.37
N GLY A 235 22.26 -8.15 -15.95
CA GLY A 235 21.23 -8.93 -16.65
C GLY A 235 20.20 -9.55 -15.69
N GLY A 236 20.09 -9.06 -14.48
CA GLY A 236 19.07 -9.48 -13.50
C GLY A 236 17.73 -8.77 -13.71
N ASN A 237 16.68 -9.35 -13.14
CA ASN A 237 15.31 -8.85 -13.20
C ASN A 237 14.90 -8.20 -11.86
N MET A 238 13.94 -7.27 -11.96
CA MET A 238 13.32 -6.67 -10.77
C MET A 238 12.00 -7.36 -10.48
N PRO A 239 11.82 -7.98 -9.29
CA PRO A 239 10.55 -8.55 -8.87
C PRO A 239 9.44 -7.50 -8.88
N LYS A 240 8.22 -7.91 -9.25
CA LYS A 240 7.05 -7.02 -9.33
C LYS A 240 6.78 -6.31 -8.01
N THR A 241 6.87 -7.02 -6.90
CA THR A 241 6.69 -6.47 -5.54
C THR A 241 7.64 -5.30 -5.24
N ILE A 242 8.90 -5.40 -5.66
CA ILE A 242 9.89 -4.32 -5.50
C ILE A 242 9.63 -3.20 -6.52
N ALA A 243 9.28 -3.53 -7.76
CA ALA A 243 8.95 -2.54 -8.77
C ALA A 243 7.76 -1.68 -8.34
N ASP A 244 6.73 -2.29 -7.74
CA ASP A 244 5.56 -1.59 -7.22
C ASP A 244 5.92 -0.69 -6.02
N LEU A 245 6.81 -1.15 -5.14
CA LEU A 245 7.32 -0.35 -4.02
C LEU A 245 8.10 0.91 -4.48
N LEU A 246 8.83 0.80 -5.59
CA LEU A 246 9.66 1.88 -6.13
C LEU A 246 8.91 2.82 -7.08
N LYS A 247 7.66 2.53 -7.42
CA LYS A 247 6.83 3.49 -8.17
C LYS A 247 6.75 4.81 -7.41
N PRO A 248 6.92 5.95 -8.08
CA PRO A 248 6.75 7.24 -7.42
C PRO A 248 5.36 7.28 -6.79
N LYS A 249 5.29 7.48 -5.49
CA LYS A 249 4.02 7.78 -4.82
C LYS A 249 3.68 9.21 -5.21
N ILE A 250 2.76 9.36 -6.15
CA ILE A 250 2.19 10.67 -6.49
C ILE A 250 1.30 11.04 -5.31
N ASP A 251 1.61 12.15 -4.66
CA ASP A 251 0.73 12.70 -3.64
C ASP A 251 -0.56 13.19 -4.32
N TRP A 252 -1.62 12.42 -4.18
CA TRP A 252 -2.93 12.71 -4.76
C TRP A 252 -3.46 14.09 -4.31
N ARG A 253 -3.07 14.55 -3.11
CA ARG A 253 -3.46 15.87 -2.59
C ARG A 253 -2.83 16.99 -3.40
N GLN A 254 -1.56 16.82 -3.77
CA GLN A 254 -0.87 17.78 -4.63
C GLN A 254 -1.49 17.81 -6.03
N VAL A 255 -1.78 16.62 -6.61
CA VAL A 255 -2.43 16.53 -7.94
C VAL A 255 -3.82 17.17 -7.92
N LEU A 256 -4.61 16.88 -6.88
CA LEU A 256 -5.93 17.49 -6.71
C LEU A 256 -5.83 19.02 -6.64
N ARG A 257 -4.90 19.53 -5.83
CA ARG A 257 -4.67 20.98 -5.68
C ARG A 257 -4.23 21.63 -6.98
N GLU A 258 -3.25 21.06 -7.67
CA GLU A 258 -2.76 21.53 -8.95
C GLU A 258 -3.85 21.50 -10.03
N PHE A 259 -4.65 20.44 -10.06
CA PHE A 259 -5.77 20.32 -11.00
C PHE A 259 -6.83 21.41 -10.77
N VAL A 260 -7.32 21.54 -9.54
CA VAL A 260 -8.33 22.56 -9.22
C VAL A 260 -7.79 23.97 -9.52
N MET A 261 -6.56 24.28 -9.07
CA MET A 261 -5.92 25.55 -9.34
C MET A 261 -5.72 25.82 -10.83
N SER A 262 -5.42 24.79 -11.64
CA SER A 262 -5.24 24.94 -13.09
C SER A 262 -6.58 25.15 -13.82
N ALA A 263 -7.62 24.44 -13.39
CA ALA A 263 -8.96 24.56 -13.95
C ALA A 263 -9.62 25.91 -13.62
N THR A 264 -9.24 26.49 -12.48
CA THR A 264 -9.77 27.77 -12.00
C THR A 264 -8.89 28.98 -12.33
N ARG A 265 -7.65 28.74 -12.81
CA ARG A 265 -6.77 29.82 -13.31
C ARG A 265 -7.12 30.17 -14.74
N GLY A 266 -7.39 31.44 -15.00
CA GLY A 266 -7.28 31.94 -16.36
C GLY A 266 -8.48 32.67 -16.94
N LYS A 267 -9.36 33.18 -16.11
CA LYS A 267 -10.42 34.10 -16.57
C LYS A 267 -10.24 35.53 -16.09
N ASP A 268 -8.99 36.00 -16.05
CA ASP A 268 -8.74 37.42 -15.99
C ASP A 268 -9.20 38.02 -17.34
N GLU A 269 -10.46 38.36 -17.46
CA GLU A 269 -10.95 39.09 -18.64
C GLU A 269 -10.61 40.58 -18.53
N TYR A 270 -10.01 41.09 -19.60
CA TYR A 270 -9.80 42.51 -19.73
C TYR A 270 -11.13 43.17 -20.08
N THR A 271 -11.66 43.99 -19.16
CA THR A 271 -12.91 44.73 -19.40
C THR A 271 -12.66 46.18 -19.71
N TRP A 272 -13.34 46.66 -20.73
CA TRP A 272 -13.39 48.10 -21.06
C TRP A 272 -14.51 48.83 -20.29
N ARG A 273 -15.33 48.13 -19.50
CA ARG A 273 -16.35 48.75 -18.65
C ARG A 273 -15.76 49.63 -17.55
N ARG A 274 -14.57 49.31 -17.10
CA ARG A 274 -13.76 50.11 -16.18
C ARG A 274 -12.39 50.30 -16.79
N MET A 275 -12.02 51.58 -17.01
CA MET A 275 -10.67 51.93 -17.48
C MET A 275 -9.68 51.90 -16.31
N ASN A 276 -8.46 51.47 -16.57
CA ASN A 276 -7.38 51.47 -15.60
C ASN A 276 -6.97 52.89 -15.28
N LYS A 277 -7.38 53.40 -14.11
CA LYS A 277 -7.15 54.78 -13.70
C LYS A 277 -5.67 55.17 -13.53
N ARG A 278 -4.77 54.22 -13.37
CA ARG A 278 -3.33 54.46 -13.13
C ARG A 278 -2.64 55.13 -14.32
N GLN A 279 -3.07 54.83 -15.54
CA GLN A 279 -2.44 55.32 -16.76
C GLN A 279 -3.24 56.42 -17.44
N MET A 280 -4.46 56.74 -16.98
CA MET A 280 -5.29 57.81 -17.53
C MET A 280 -4.63 59.18 -17.43
N ALA A 281 -3.80 59.42 -16.41
CA ALA A 281 -3.06 60.67 -16.25
C ALA A 281 -1.99 60.90 -17.34
N ASN A 282 -1.63 59.84 -18.08
CA ASN A 282 -0.67 59.89 -19.18
C ASN A 282 -1.34 59.73 -20.55
N ASP A 283 -2.67 59.94 -20.65
CA ASP A 283 -3.51 59.74 -21.85
C ASP A 283 -3.44 58.30 -22.43
N ILE A 284 -3.05 57.31 -21.60
CA ILE A 284 -3.01 55.90 -21.98
C ILE A 284 -4.26 55.22 -21.43
N TYR A 285 -5.11 54.78 -22.33
CA TYR A 285 -6.35 54.04 -22.01
C TYR A 285 -6.08 52.55 -22.08
N LEU A 286 -6.08 51.89 -20.91
CA LEU A 286 -5.92 50.44 -20.80
C LEU A 286 -7.21 49.83 -20.21
N PRO A 287 -7.58 48.61 -20.62
CA PRO A 287 -8.66 47.90 -19.96
C PRO A 287 -8.28 47.58 -18.52
N SER A 288 -9.25 47.47 -17.64
CA SER A 288 -9.06 46.95 -16.30
C SER A 288 -9.15 45.43 -16.32
N VAL A 289 -8.42 44.77 -15.43
CA VAL A 289 -8.63 43.33 -15.18
C VAL A 289 -9.87 43.24 -14.28
N GLU A 290 -10.83 42.47 -14.68
CA GLU A 290 -11.96 42.07 -13.85
C GLU A 290 -11.62 40.69 -13.27
N ASP A 291 -11.45 40.61 -11.95
CA ASP A 291 -11.33 39.33 -11.27
C ASP A 291 -12.68 38.62 -11.43
N GLU A 292 -12.80 37.68 -12.38
CA GLU A 292 -13.95 36.79 -12.40
C GLU A 292 -13.95 35.92 -11.15
N THR A 293 -15.06 35.85 -10.46
CA THR A 293 -15.27 34.90 -9.39
C THR A 293 -15.17 33.49 -9.99
N ILE A 294 -14.38 32.66 -9.36
CA ILE A 294 -14.23 31.25 -9.75
C ILE A 294 -15.63 30.61 -9.63
N GLY A 295 -16.12 30.04 -10.72
CA GLY A 295 -17.45 29.49 -10.79
C GLY A 295 -17.69 28.27 -9.89
N GLU A 296 -18.47 27.32 -10.34
CA GLU A 296 -18.89 26.16 -9.56
C GLU A 296 -17.93 24.98 -9.75
N ILE A 297 -17.52 24.33 -8.62
CA ILE A 297 -16.83 23.07 -8.62
C ILE A 297 -17.84 21.94 -8.33
N VAL A 298 -17.88 20.93 -9.19
CA VAL A 298 -18.73 19.76 -8.98
C VAL A 298 -17.89 18.60 -8.44
N VAL A 299 -18.38 17.98 -7.38
CA VAL A 299 -17.76 16.82 -6.73
C VAL A 299 -18.74 15.67 -6.73
N ALA A 300 -18.48 14.63 -7.50
CA ALA A 300 -19.31 13.43 -7.57
C ALA A 300 -18.69 12.34 -6.70
N ILE A 301 -19.41 11.90 -5.67
CA ILE A 301 -18.94 10.90 -4.71
C ILE A 301 -19.73 9.61 -4.91
N ASP A 302 -18.99 8.55 -5.20
CA ASP A 302 -19.51 7.18 -5.27
C ASP A 302 -19.93 6.71 -3.87
N THR A 303 -21.15 6.19 -3.77
CA THR A 303 -21.71 5.69 -2.52
C THR A 303 -21.79 4.16 -2.49
N SER A 304 -21.11 3.49 -3.42
CA SER A 304 -21.00 2.04 -3.38
C SER A 304 -20.36 1.58 -2.06
N GLY A 305 -20.79 0.43 -1.54
CA GLY A 305 -20.38 -0.09 -0.22
C GLY A 305 -18.89 -0.42 -0.10
N SER A 306 -18.11 -0.21 -1.16
CA SER A 306 -16.68 -0.45 -1.23
C SER A 306 -15.83 0.72 -0.71
N ILE A 307 -16.38 1.94 -0.64
CA ILE A 307 -15.63 3.13 -0.20
C ILE A 307 -15.79 3.32 1.32
N GLY A 308 -14.66 3.44 2.02
CA GLY A 308 -14.62 3.62 3.47
C GLY A 308 -14.94 5.06 3.91
N VAL A 309 -15.54 5.21 5.09
CA VAL A 309 -15.84 6.52 5.68
C VAL A 309 -14.56 7.33 5.94
N GLU A 310 -13.47 6.67 6.26
CA GLU A 310 -12.15 7.31 6.49
C GLU A 310 -11.62 7.94 5.22
N GLU A 311 -11.72 7.25 4.08
CA GLU A 311 -11.29 7.73 2.76
C GLU A 311 -12.07 8.99 2.34
N ILE A 312 -13.39 8.96 2.53
CA ILE A 312 -14.27 10.12 2.25
C ILE A 312 -13.91 11.31 3.17
N THR A 313 -13.64 11.05 4.44
CA THR A 313 -13.31 12.10 5.42
C THR A 313 -11.97 12.77 5.10
N GLU A 314 -10.99 11.99 4.69
CA GLU A 314 -9.67 12.49 4.29
C GLU A 314 -9.78 13.35 3.01
N PHE A 315 -10.52 12.86 2.00
CA PHE A 315 -10.81 13.61 0.79
C PHE A 315 -11.54 14.94 1.09
N ALA A 316 -12.58 14.89 1.92
CA ALA A 316 -13.33 16.08 2.33
C ALA A 316 -12.48 17.13 3.03
N THR A 317 -11.52 16.66 3.83
CA THR A 317 -10.59 17.54 4.54
C THR A 317 -9.70 18.30 3.57
N GLU A 318 -9.14 17.60 2.59
CA GLU A 318 -8.28 18.23 1.59
C GLU A 318 -9.07 19.14 0.65
N LEU A 319 -10.26 18.69 0.22
CA LEU A 319 -11.16 19.50 -0.59
C LEU A 319 -11.53 20.82 0.11
N ALA A 320 -11.88 20.78 1.39
CA ALA A 320 -12.18 21.97 2.17
C ALA A 320 -10.98 22.96 2.19
N SER A 321 -9.78 22.45 2.44
CA SER A 321 -8.54 23.25 2.43
C SER A 321 -8.26 23.90 1.06
N ILE A 322 -8.51 23.17 -0.02
CA ILE A 322 -8.36 23.68 -1.39
C ILE A 322 -9.40 24.77 -1.66
N CYS A 323 -10.67 24.53 -1.30
CA CYS A 323 -11.76 25.48 -1.49
C CYS A 323 -11.56 26.78 -0.68
N GLU A 324 -10.97 26.70 0.52
CA GLU A 324 -10.57 27.89 1.29
C GLU A 324 -9.49 28.72 0.58
N THR A 325 -8.62 28.06 -0.19
CA THR A 325 -7.54 28.74 -0.94
C THR A 325 -8.04 29.31 -2.26
N VAL A 326 -8.84 28.52 -2.99
CA VAL A 326 -9.33 28.83 -4.34
C VAL A 326 -10.58 29.73 -4.32
N THR A 327 -11.36 29.65 -3.23
CA THR A 327 -12.60 30.43 -2.99
C THR A 327 -13.61 30.39 -4.14
N PRO A 328 -14.05 29.18 -4.61
CA PRO A 328 -15.06 29.08 -5.65
C PRO A 328 -16.40 29.69 -5.18
N GLU A 329 -17.25 30.11 -6.11
CA GLU A 329 -18.57 30.65 -5.77
C GLU A 329 -19.42 29.60 -5.04
N ARG A 330 -19.36 28.35 -5.51
CA ARG A 330 -20.03 27.23 -4.85
C ARG A 330 -19.33 25.90 -5.13
N VAL A 331 -19.55 24.96 -4.23
CA VAL A 331 -19.15 23.55 -4.38
C VAL A 331 -20.42 22.71 -4.35
N ARG A 332 -20.68 21.96 -5.41
CA ARG A 332 -21.81 21.05 -5.52
C ARG A 332 -21.34 19.64 -5.34
N ILE A 333 -21.86 18.94 -4.34
CA ILE A 333 -21.57 17.55 -4.06
C ILE A 333 -22.74 16.71 -4.58
N LEU A 334 -22.45 15.75 -5.45
CA LEU A 334 -23.40 14.80 -6.02
C LEU A 334 -23.13 13.41 -5.43
N TRP A 335 -24.16 12.83 -4.81
CA TRP A 335 -24.11 11.46 -4.31
C TRP A 335 -24.69 10.52 -5.35
N TRP A 336 -23.91 9.52 -5.79
CA TRP A 336 -24.35 8.63 -6.85
C TRP A 336 -23.98 7.16 -6.61
N ASP A 337 -24.77 6.26 -7.19
CA ASP A 337 -24.48 4.84 -7.35
C ASP A 337 -24.90 4.39 -8.77
N THR A 338 -26.12 3.93 -8.99
CA THR A 338 -26.74 3.71 -10.32
C THR A 338 -27.46 4.94 -10.85
N LYS A 339 -27.68 5.93 -9.98
CA LYS A 339 -28.29 7.23 -10.28
C LYS A 339 -27.78 8.26 -9.28
N VAL A 340 -27.96 9.54 -9.57
CA VAL A 340 -27.72 10.60 -8.58
C VAL A 340 -28.85 10.60 -7.56
N HIS A 341 -28.52 10.32 -6.30
CA HIS A 341 -29.49 10.22 -5.19
C HIS A 341 -29.80 11.57 -4.54
N GLY A 342 -28.90 12.52 -4.66
CA GLY A 342 -29.07 13.84 -4.09
C GLY A 342 -27.90 14.74 -4.37
N GLU A 343 -28.11 16.03 -4.16
CA GLU A 343 -27.09 17.04 -4.26
C GLU A 343 -27.03 17.87 -2.99
N GLN A 344 -25.85 18.39 -2.71
CA GLN A 344 -25.61 19.34 -1.63
C GLN A 344 -24.80 20.50 -2.19
N ILE A 345 -25.25 21.73 -1.96
CA ILE A 345 -24.59 22.95 -2.41
C ILE A 345 -24.01 23.65 -1.21
N ILE A 346 -22.73 23.98 -1.31
CA ILE A 346 -21.96 24.73 -0.29
C ILE A 346 -21.54 26.02 -0.95
N GLU A 347 -22.01 27.13 -0.40
CA GLU A 347 -21.70 28.47 -0.88
C GLU A 347 -20.37 28.97 -0.30
N GLN A 348 -19.84 29.99 -0.93
CA GLN A 348 -18.62 30.67 -0.52
C GLN A 348 -18.64 31.05 0.97
N GLY A 349 -17.54 30.80 1.68
CA GLY A 349 -17.42 31.08 3.11
C GLY A 349 -17.91 29.98 4.05
N HIS A 350 -18.48 28.88 3.54
CA HIS A 350 -18.98 27.76 4.34
C HIS A 350 -18.21 26.44 4.09
N TYR A 351 -17.01 26.49 3.50
CA TYR A 351 -16.27 25.28 3.11
C TYR A 351 -15.84 24.40 4.28
N SER A 352 -15.62 24.98 5.48
CA SER A 352 -15.34 24.22 6.70
C SER A 352 -16.46 23.21 7.06
N ASN A 353 -17.68 23.46 6.57
CA ASN A 353 -18.81 22.57 6.77
C ASN A 353 -18.78 21.33 5.88
N ILE A 354 -17.91 21.25 4.86
CA ILE A 354 -17.79 20.10 3.96
C ILE A 354 -17.68 18.81 4.77
N LYS A 355 -16.84 18.78 5.80
CA LYS A 355 -16.66 17.61 6.69
C LYS A 355 -17.93 17.19 7.43
N ALA A 356 -18.75 18.15 7.83
CA ALA A 356 -19.96 17.88 8.65
C ALA A 356 -21.16 17.46 7.80
N ILE A 357 -21.17 17.84 6.52
CA ILE A 357 -22.30 17.67 5.60
C ILE A 357 -22.22 16.30 4.88
N LEU A 358 -21.05 15.69 4.79
CA LEU A 358 -20.84 14.42 4.09
C LEU A 358 -21.60 13.27 4.75
N LYS A 359 -22.85 13.09 4.34
CA LYS A 359 -23.67 11.92 4.66
C LYS A 359 -23.86 11.11 3.38
N PRO A 360 -23.22 9.95 3.24
CA PRO A 360 -23.43 9.08 2.08
C PRO A 360 -24.90 8.74 1.92
N LEU A 361 -25.46 9.02 0.74
CA LEU A 361 -26.83 8.67 0.34
C LEU A 361 -26.73 7.67 -0.80
N GLY A 362 -27.13 6.43 -0.59
CA GLY A 362 -27.10 5.36 -1.59
C GLY A 362 -26.55 4.05 -1.04
N GLY A 363 -26.13 3.13 -1.90
CA GLY A 363 -25.59 1.82 -1.53
C GLY A 363 -25.90 0.72 -2.55
N GLY A 364 -25.92 1.07 -3.84
CA GLY A 364 -26.23 0.16 -4.96
C GLY A 364 -25.00 -0.19 -5.80
N GLY A 365 -25.22 -0.38 -7.10
CA GLY A 365 -24.16 -0.61 -8.09
C GLY A 365 -23.45 0.69 -8.49
N THR A 366 -22.50 0.62 -9.43
CA THR A 366 -21.60 1.73 -9.79
C THR A 366 -21.77 2.10 -11.25
N MET A 367 -22.56 3.16 -11.56
CA MET A 367 -22.85 3.63 -12.91
C MET A 367 -22.53 5.13 -13.03
N ALA A 368 -21.27 5.47 -13.30
CA ALA A 368 -20.80 6.86 -13.34
C ALA A 368 -21.39 7.68 -14.50
N SER A 369 -21.88 7.04 -15.56
CA SER A 369 -22.57 7.71 -16.66
C SER A 369 -23.75 8.56 -16.18
N CYS A 370 -24.44 8.16 -15.09
CA CYS A 370 -25.56 8.90 -14.52
C CYS A 370 -25.17 10.31 -14.03
N VAL A 371 -23.92 10.50 -13.61
CA VAL A 371 -23.40 11.81 -13.18
C VAL A 371 -23.32 12.75 -14.37
N SER A 372 -22.75 12.29 -15.49
CA SER A 372 -22.64 13.11 -16.70
C SER A 372 -24.01 13.47 -17.28
N GLU A 373 -24.96 12.53 -17.24
CA GLU A 373 -26.34 12.77 -17.65
C GLU A 373 -27.03 13.79 -16.74
N TYR A 374 -26.82 13.70 -15.43
CA TYR A 374 -27.37 14.63 -14.46
C TYR A 374 -26.84 16.06 -14.68
N ILE A 375 -25.51 16.22 -14.79
CA ILE A 375 -24.87 17.52 -15.03
C ILE A 375 -25.41 18.18 -16.30
N ASN A 376 -25.55 17.42 -17.40
CA ASN A 376 -26.09 17.91 -18.65
C ASN A 376 -27.59 18.26 -18.56
N LYS A 377 -28.36 17.41 -17.89
CA LYS A 377 -29.85 17.61 -17.73
C LYS A 377 -30.12 18.86 -16.90
N GLU A 378 -29.43 19.06 -15.79
CA GLU A 378 -29.59 20.21 -14.91
C GLU A 378 -28.83 21.46 -15.41
N ARG A 379 -28.11 21.34 -16.55
CA ARG A 379 -27.32 22.40 -17.18
C ARG A 379 -26.33 23.06 -16.21
N ILE A 380 -25.60 22.22 -15.46
CA ILE A 380 -24.62 22.68 -14.49
C ILE A 380 -23.35 23.10 -15.24
N GLU A 381 -22.99 24.37 -15.14
CA GLU A 381 -21.76 24.93 -15.70
C GLU A 381 -20.66 24.83 -14.65
N ALA A 382 -19.91 23.72 -14.67
CA ALA A 382 -18.83 23.46 -13.73
C ALA A 382 -17.48 23.94 -14.29
N GLU A 383 -16.66 24.59 -13.48
CA GLU A 383 -15.26 24.89 -13.82
C GLU A 383 -14.43 23.62 -13.91
N CYS A 384 -14.66 22.69 -13.00
CA CYS A 384 -14.13 21.33 -13.06
C CYS A 384 -15.03 20.33 -12.34
N VAL A 385 -14.83 19.05 -12.67
CA VAL A 385 -15.55 17.93 -12.06
C VAL A 385 -14.54 17.01 -11.40
N LEU A 386 -14.75 16.72 -10.12
CA LEU A 386 -13.99 15.77 -9.33
C LEU A 386 -14.85 14.53 -9.12
N VAL A 387 -14.38 13.36 -9.54
CA VAL A 387 -15.09 12.10 -9.36
C VAL A 387 -14.32 11.22 -8.39
N PHE A 388 -14.94 10.88 -7.28
CA PHE A 388 -14.38 10.00 -6.26
C PHE A 388 -15.04 8.63 -6.35
N THR A 389 -14.25 7.58 -6.63
CA THR A 389 -14.75 6.22 -6.88
C THR A 389 -13.70 5.17 -6.54
N ASP A 390 -14.11 3.91 -6.37
CA ASP A 390 -13.19 2.78 -6.25
C ASP A 390 -12.62 2.29 -7.60
N GLY A 391 -13.15 2.80 -8.71
CA GLY A 391 -12.71 2.50 -10.07
C GLY A 391 -13.28 1.21 -10.67
N TYR A 392 -14.25 0.56 -10.03
CA TYR A 392 -14.98 -0.57 -10.58
C TYR A 392 -16.31 -0.08 -11.16
N LEU A 393 -16.25 0.51 -12.34
CA LEU A 393 -17.37 1.13 -13.03
C LEU A 393 -17.93 0.23 -14.14
N GLU A 394 -19.05 0.67 -14.74
CA GLU A 394 -19.62 0.03 -15.92
C GLU A 394 -18.65 -0.04 -17.10
N SER A 395 -18.76 -1.10 -17.92
CA SER A 395 -17.85 -1.32 -19.06
C SER A 395 -18.06 -0.35 -20.24
N ASP A 396 -19.26 0.26 -20.36
CA ASP A 396 -19.61 1.24 -21.39
C ASP A 396 -19.83 2.62 -20.76
N LEU A 397 -18.81 3.13 -20.09
CA LEU A 397 -18.86 4.42 -19.40
C LEU A 397 -18.99 5.57 -20.41
N LYS A 398 -20.10 6.30 -20.34
CA LYS A 398 -20.36 7.48 -21.18
C LYS A 398 -20.17 8.76 -20.39
N TRP A 399 -19.09 9.44 -20.70
CA TRP A 399 -18.73 10.70 -20.04
C TRP A 399 -18.76 11.86 -21.04
N ASN A 400 -19.89 12.57 -21.10
CA ASN A 400 -20.14 13.64 -22.07
C ASN A 400 -20.17 15.01 -21.38
N ILE A 401 -19.09 15.36 -20.67
CA ILE A 401 -18.93 16.64 -19.99
C ILE A 401 -17.76 17.38 -20.65
N SER A 402 -17.95 18.68 -20.91
CA SER A 402 -16.93 19.55 -21.48
C SER A 402 -15.90 20.05 -20.45
N SER A 403 -16.31 20.12 -19.19
CA SER A 403 -15.46 20.60 -18.11
C SER A 403 -14.32 19.64 -17.81
N PRO A 404 -13.11 20.13 -17.47
CA PRO A 404 -12.00 19.30 -17.03
C PRO A 404 -12.44 18.35 -15.91
N THR A 405 -12.11 17.05 -16.04
CA THR A 405 -12.49 16.03 -15.07
C THR A 405 -11.25 15.36 -14.46
N LEU A 406 -11.24 15.24 -13.13
CA LEU A 406 -10.26 14.46 -12.38
C LEU A 406 -10.93 13.29 -11.67
N TRP A 407 -10.47 12.08 -11.96
CA TRP A 407 -10.93 10.85 -11.34
C TRP A 407 -10.02 10.48 -10.20
N MET A 408 -10.55 10.40 -9.01
CA MET A 408 -9.86 10.05 -7.78
C MET A 408 -10.24 8.62 -7.41
N VAL A 409 -9.30 7.70 -7.63
CA VAL A 409 -9.55 6.25 -7.59
C VAL A 409 -8.90 5.65 -6.35
N THR A 410 -9.67 4.91 -5.54
CA THR A 410 -9.17 4.33 -4.28
C THR A 410 -8.65 2.90 -4.41
N ARG A 411 -9.11 2.10 -5.38
CA ARG A 411 -8.79 0.66 -5.43
C ARG A 411 -8.29 0.15 -6.78
N ASN A 412 -9.05 0.35 -7.84
CA ASN A 412 -8.73 -0.22 -9.16
C ASN A 412 -7.62 0.58 -9.87
N ARG A 413 -6.38 0.15 -9.71
CA ARG A 413 -5.22 0.81 -10.35
C ARG A 413 -5.15 0.62 -11.87
N SER A 414 -5.99 -0.24 -12.43
CA SER A 414 -6.08 -0.46 -13.88
C SER A 414 -7.18 0.37 -14.53
N PHE A 415 -7.88 1.21 -13.77
CA PHE A 415 -8.92 2.07 -14.32
C PHE A 415 -8.31 3.17 -15.19
N GLU A 416 -8.75 3.23 -16.43
CA GLU A 416 -8.42 4.31 -17.37
C GLU A 416 -9.70 5.09 -17.66
N PRO A 417 -9.75 6.39 -17.34
CA PRO A 417 -10.93 7.19 -17.57
C PRO A 417 -11.11 7.47 -19.08
N PRO A 418 -12.36 7.51 -19.57
CA PRO A 418 -12.64 7.82 -20.99
C PRO A 418 -12.29 9.27 -21.33
N VAL A 419 -12.38 10.17 -20.36
CA VAL A 419 -12.05 11.60 -20.47
C VAL A 419 -11.44 12.09 -19.17
N GLY A 420 -10.47 12.99 -19.24
CA GLY A 420 -9.83 13.61 -18.08
C GLY A 420 -8.59 12.86 -17.60
N GLN A 421 -8.24 13.06 -16.35
CA GLN A 421 -7.07 12.49 -15.69
C GLN A 421 -7.51 11.63 -14.52
N SER A 422 -6.73 10.60 -14.20
CA SER A 422 -6.92 9.80 -12.98
C SER A 422 -5.75 9.96 -12.02
N VAL A 423 -6.05 9.98 -10.72
CA VAL A 423 -5.10 9.93 -9.64
C VAL A 423 -5.53 8.86 -8.64
N TYR A 424 -4.57 8.08 -8.15
CA TYR A 424 -4.86 7.01 -7.21
C TYR A 424 -4.63 7.50 -5.78
N ILE A 425 -5.67 7.37 -4.97
CA ILE A 425 -5.61 7.64 -3.54
C ILE A 425 -5.03 6.38 -2.89
N ASN A 426 -3.78 6.45 -2.48
CA ASN A 426 -3.16 5.39 -1.71
C ASN A 426 -3.50 5.62 -0.24
N ASN A 427 -4.37 4.81 0.32
CA ASN A 427 -4.38 4.58 1.75
C ASN A 427 -3.34 3.48 2.02
N ASP A 428 -2.16 3.90 2.48
CA ASP A 428 -1.10 3.01 2.94
C ASP A 428 -1.50 2.26 4.22
#